data_8c1cead314a6f21680aef1bff33077fb
#
_entry.id   8c1cead314a6f21680aef1bff33077fb
#
_cell.length_a   1.000
_cell.length_b   1.000
_cell.length_c   1.000
_cell.angle_alpha   90.00
_cell.angle_beta   90.00
_cell.angle_gamma   90.00
#
_symmetry.space_group_name_H-M   'P 1'
#
loop_
_entity.id
_entity.type
_entity.pdbx_description
1 polymer ?
#
loop_
_entity_poly.entity_id
_entity_poly.type
_entity_poly.pdbx_seq_one_letter_code
_entity_poly.pdbx_strand_id
1 'polypeptide(L)'
;MKTLHKNLIRIFLGASVFLGIAYAADWPQFRGPGGSAVSEEQNLPLKWSTSEGILWKTPLKGRGLSCPVVAGGRLFLTSSSNYKESRLHVMAFDPEKGSKLWERQFNATGNTNCHPKTNMAAPTPATDGQRIFALFACADVAALDRDGNLLWYRSLALDYPDITNMVGMASSPVLWKDVLIIPMDNAGDSFVLGIDANTGKNLWKFNRPRTINWSSPLVIPNTSGSAEVILQTDGSVLSVDALTGKENWALASAGPSTIPSPTAGEGLLLAPGKETLVLSPSAGNKVPAPQWKSNKLVGGYASPLVYKGKVYGLSSIGLNVFDAKDGKEVAQVRMKGPFSGSPIIAGNHLYLVNEEGSTFVVSLGEKIELIATNEIKDTIQCTPAVSGGKIFLRSDSNLYCIGSK
;
A
#
# COMPACT_ATOMS: atom_id res chain seq x y z
N MET A 1 -71.12 15.79 40.76
CA MET A 1 -70.11 14.73 40.89
C MET A 1 -69.77 14.26 39.51
N LYS A 2 -68.62 14.68 38.94
CA LYS A 2 -68.10 14.26 37.64
C LYS A 2 -66.75 13.58 37.86
N THR A 3 -66.69 12.28 37.63
CA THR A 3 -65.49 11.45 37.80
C THR A 3 -64.57 11.63 36.58
N LEU A 4 -63.35 12.11 36.81
CA LEU A 4 -62.29 12.17 35.78
C LEU A 4 -61.59 10.82 35.73
N HIS A 5 -61.63 10.18 34.56
CA HIS A 5 -60.79 9.01 34.23
C HIS A 5 -59.43 9.55 33.72
N LYS A 6 -58.35 9.21 34.45
CA LYS A 6 -56.97 9.43 33.99
C LYS A 6 -56.53 8.22 33.18
N ASN A 7 -56.38 8.40 31.86
CA ASN A 7 -55.69 7.43 31.01
C ASN A 7 -54.18 7.55 31.12
N LEU A 8 -53.51 6.57 31.68
CA LEU A 8 -52.04 6.45 31.65
C LEU A 8 -51.63 5.80 30.30
N ILE A 9 -51.03 6.60 29.43
CA ILE A 9 -50.31 6.10 28.25
C ILE A 9 -48.93 5.60 28.69
N ARG A 10 -48.73 4.29 28.64
CA ARG A 10 -47.41 3.70 28.79
C ARG A 10 -46.66 3.78 27.44
N ILE A 11 -45.67 4.67 27.38
CA ILE A 11 -44.72 4.73 26.26
C ILE A 11 -43.70 3.63 26.47
N PHE A 12 -43.75 2.58 25.64
CA PHE A 12 -42.68 1.59 25.53
C PHE A 12 -41.56 2.20 24.68
N LEU A 13 -40.46 2.66 25.31
CA LEU A 13 -39.21 2.90 24.60
C LEU A 13 -38.57 1.56 24.28
N GLY A 14 -38.73 1.12 23.05
CA GLY A 14 -37.97 0.01 22.48
C GLY A 14 -36.52 0.48 22.25
N ALA A 15 -35.59 0.06 23.11
CA ALA A 15 -34.16 0.21 22.84
C ALA A 15 -33.78 -0.71 21.69
N SER A 16 -33.68 -0.20 20.49
CA SER A 16 -33.08 -0.89 19.36
C SER A 16 -31.57 -0.99 19.61
N VAL A 17 -31.11 -2.15 20.04
CA VAL A 17 -29.68 -2.47 20.08
C VAL A 17 -29.23 -2.63 18.63
N PHE A 18 -28.64 -1.58 18.08
CA PHE A 18 -27.83 -1.71 16.87
C PHE A 18 -26.57 -2.50 17.22
N LEU A 19 -26.59 -3.80 16.96
CA LEU A 19 -25.36 -4.57 16.85
C LEU A 19 -24.61 -4.02 15.63
N GLY A 20 -23.74 -3.05 15.85
CA GLY A 20 -22.78 -2.64 14.86
C GLY A 20 -21.89 -3.83 14.55
N ILE A 21 -22.00 -4.37 13.34
CA ILE A 21 -20.99 -5.29 12.82
C ILE A 21 -19.71 -4.47 12.75
N ALA A 22 -18.81 -4.68 13.69
CA ALA A 22 -17.46 -4.14 13.62
C ALA A 22 -16.79 -4.80 12.41
N TYR A 23 -16.75 -4.11 11.28
CA TYR A 23 -15.91 -4.54 10.17
C TYR A 23 -14.46 -4.46 10.64
N ALA A 24 -13.70 -5.52 10.34
CA ALA A 24 -12.24 -5.51 10.50
C ALA A 24 -11.64 -4.28 9.82
N ALA A 25 -10.56 -3.74 10.37
CA ALA A 25 -9.91 -2.56 9.80
C ALA A 25 -9.50 -2.85 8.34
N ASP A 26 -9.89 -1.96 7.43
CA ASP A 26 -9.56 -2.09 6.01
C ASP A 26 -8.06 -1.84 5.76
N TRP A 27 -7.49 -2.59 4.80
CA TRP A 27 -6.14 -2.39 4.25
C TRP A 27 -6.26 -2.13 2.73
N PRO A 28 -6.70 -0.92 2.33
CA PRO A 28 -7.34 -0.72 1.03
C PRO A 28 -6.38 -0.47 -0.15
N GLN A 29 -5.08 -0.36 0.10
CA GLN A 29 -4.07 0.00 -0.90
C GLN A 29 -2.67 -0.46 -0.47
N PHE A 30 -1.66 -0.19 -1.30
CA PHE A 30 -0.26 -0.40 -0.95
C PHE A 30 0.08 0.29 0.36
N ARG A 31 0.62 -0.49 1.33
CA ARG A 31 0.96 -0.06 2.68
C ARG A 31 -0.24 0.42 3.52
N GLY A 32 -1.44 -0.04 3.19
CA GLY A 32 -2.64 0.11 4.00
C GLY A 32 -3.19 1.54 4.10
N PRO A 33 -3.86 1.86 5.21
CA PRO A 33 -4.50 3.15 5.40
C PRO A 33 -3.52 4.32 5.24
N GLY A 34 -3.85 5.26 4.34
CA GLY A 34 -3.01 6.42 4.05
C GLY A 34 -1.58 6.10 3.59
N GLY A 35 -1.27 4.86 3.20
CA GLY A 35 0.08 4.45 2.81
C GLY A 35 1.11 4.48 3.94
N SER A 36 0.66 4.53 5.19
CA SER A 36 1.51 4.68 6.39
C SER A 36 2.24 3.40 6.80
N ALA A 37 1.77 2.23 6.37
CA ALA A 37 2.17 0.91 6.83
C ALA A 37 1.92 0.66 8.34
N VAL A 38 1.01 1.43 8.94
CA VAL A 38 0.62 1.32 10.34
C VAL A 38 -0.85 0.91 10.44
N SER A 39 -1.14 -0.07 11.28
CA SER A 39 -2.49 -0.54 11.61
C SER A 39 -2.80 -0.30 13.08
N GLU A 40 -4.03 0.05 13.36
CA GLU A 40 -4.59 0.10 14.73
C GLU A 40 -4.92 -1.29 15.29
N GLU A 41 -4.78 -2.33 14.49
CA GLU A 41 -5.05 -3.71 14.89
C GLU A 41 -4.14 -4.14 16.04
N GLN A 42 -4.73 -4.83 17.00
CA GLN A 42 -4.04 -5.39 18.14
C GLN A 42 -4.05 -6.92 18.05
N ASN A 43 -3.18 -7.57 18.84
CA ASN A 43 -3.21 -9.03 19.02
C ASN A 43 -2.98 -9.86 17.74
N LEU A 44 -2.19 -9.32 16.80
CA LEU A 44 -1.73 -10.13 15.66
C LEU A 44 -0.82 -11.28 16.15
N PRO A 45 -0.78 -12.40 15.45
CA PRO A 45 0.07 -13.53 15.81
C PRO A 45 1.54 -13.15 15.83
N LEU A 46 2.27 -13.59 16.84
CA LEU A 46 3.70 -13.36 16.99
C LEU A 46 4.52 -14.55 16.50
N LYS A 47 3.94 -15.76 16.55
CA LYS A 47 4.61 -17.01 16.18
C LYS A 47 3.75 -17.84 15.25
N TRP A 48 4.38 -18.37 14.22
CA TRP A 48 3.83 -19.34 13.27
C TRP A 48 4.94 -20.09 12.55
N SER A 49 4.57 -21.14 11.84
CA SER A 49 5.47 -21.95 11.02
C SER A 49 4.72 -22.49 9.79
N THR A 50 5.36 -23.33 9.00
CA THR A 50 4.71 -24.02 7.88
C THR A 50 3.56 -24.96 8.29
N SER A 51 3.45 -25.33 9.56
CA SER A 51 2.47 -26.28 10.10
C SER A 51 1.57 -25.70 11.19
N GLU A 52 1.85 -24.50 11.70
CA GLU A 52 1.13 -23.90 12.82
C GLU A 52 0.89 -22.41 12.56
N GLY A 53 -0.27 -21.89 13.00
CA GLY A 53 -0.64 -20.48 12.86
C GLY A 53 -1.08 -20.08 11.44
N ILE A 54 -1.02 -20.97 10.44
CA ILE A 54 -1.61 -20.76 9.13
C ILE A 54 -3.05 -21.21 9.18
N LEU A 55 -3.99 -20.26 9.09
CA LEU A 55 -5.42 -20.54 9.07
C LEU A 55 -5.85 -21.18 7.76
N TRP A 56 -5.34 -20.65 6.65
CA TRP A 56 -5.52 -21.20 5.31
C TRP A 56 -4.37 -20.78 4.37
N LYS A 57 -4.21 -21.58 3.33
CA LYS A 57 -3.27 -21.36 2.22
C LYS A 57 -4.01 -21.63 0.92
N THR A 58 -3.98 -20.67 -0.01
CA THR A 58 -4.64 -20.78 -1.30
C THR A 58 -3.62 -20.64 -2.43
N PRO A 59 -3.53 -21.61 -3.36
CA PRO A 59 -2.66 -21.50 -4.52
C PRO A 59 -3.16 -20.41 -5.47
N LEU A 60 -2.24 -19.62 -6.00
CA LEU A 60 -2.51 -18.56 -6.95
C LEU A 60 -2.18 -18.99 -8.38
N LYS A 61 -3.00 -18.54 -9.33
CA LYS A 61 -2.72 -18.72 -10.75
C LYS A 61 -1.76 -17.63 -11.24
N GLY A 62 -0.69 -18.04 -11.90
CA GLY A 62 0.32 -17.12 -12.42
C GLY A 62 1.21 -16.53 -11.31
N ARG A 63 1.99 -15.54 -11.67
CA ARG A 63 2.91 -14.82 -10.79
C ARG A 63 2.40 -13.41 -10.49
N GLY A 64 2.76 -12.86 -9.36
CA GLY A 64 2.46 -11.47 -9.03
C GLY A 64 3.20 -10.99 -7.80
N LEU A 65 3.45 -9.69 -7.74
CA LEU A 65 4.12 -9.01 -6.63
C LEU A 65 3.21 -8.00 -5.93
N SER A 66 1.96 -7.83 -6.41
CA SER A 66 0.99 -6.96 -5.73
C SER A 66 0.78 -7.41 -4.28
N CYS A 67 0.75 -6.47 -3.36
CA CYS A 67 0.40 -6.76 -1.98
C CYS A 67 -1.09 -7.15 -1.89
N PRO A 68 -1.50 -7.98 -0.92
CA PRO A 68 -2.91 -8.16 -0.61
C PRO A 68 -3.54 -6.82 -0.20
N VAL A 69 -4.77 -6.57 -0.64
CA VAL A 69 -5.60 -5.48 -0.12
C VAL A 69 -6.90 -6.07 0.42
N VAL A 70 -7.35 -5.55 1.56
CA VAL A 70 -8.56 -6.03 2.25
C VAL A 70 -9.46 -4.85 2.49
N ALA A 71 -10.69 -4.90 1.98
CA ALA A 71 -11.69 -3.88 2.24
C ALA A 71 -13.10 -4.43 2.02
N GLY A 72 -14.06 -3.92 2.78
CA GLY A 72 -15.46 -4.31 2.66
C GLY A 72 -15.70 -5.81 2.85
N GLY A 73 -14.88 -6.50 3.66
CA GLY A 73 -14.97 -7.95 3.91
C GLY A 73 -14.50 -8.82 2.74
N ARG A 74 -13.66 -8.30 1.85
CA ARG A 74 -13.04 -9.05 0.74
C ARG A 74 -11.54 -8.79 0.67
N LEU A 75 -10.80 -9.79 0.19
CA LEU A 75 -9.38 -9.68 -0.10
C LEU A 75 -9.17 -9.68 -1.61
N PHE A 76 -8.40 -8.74 -2.12
CA PHE A 76 -8.13 -8.61 -3.55
C PHE A 76 -6.64 -8.74 -3.86
N LEU A 77 -6.35 -9.35 -5.01
CA LEU A 77 -5.02 -9.51 -5.58
C LEU A 77 -5.05 -9.39 -7.10
N THR A 78 -3.89 -9.08 -7.66
CA THR A 78 -3.62 -9.20 -9.10
C THR A 78 -2.56 -10.26 -9.36
N SER A 79 -2.57 -10.90 -10.51
CA SER A 79 -1.49 -11.75 -11.01
C SER A 79 -1.39 -11.68 -12.53
N SER A 80 -0.34 -12.23 -13.09
CA SER A 80 -0.13 -12.34 -14.53
C SER A 80 0.30 -13.76 -14.89
N SER A 81 -0.07 -14.24 -16.07
CA SER A 81 0.23 -15.59 -16.56
C SER A 81 0.42 -15.62 -18.07
N ASN A 82 0.61 -16.79 -18.64
CA ASN A 82 0.88 -17.06 -20.03
C ASN A 82 2.25 -16.55 -20.52
N TYR A 83 2.49 -16.71 -21.83
CA TYR A 83 3.73 -16.28 -22.46
C TYR A 83 3.94 -14.77 -22.26
N LYS A 84 5.11 -14.40 -21.75
CA LYS A 84 5.46 -13.02 -21.39
C LYS A 84 4.44 -12.34 -20.47
N GLU A 85 3.76 -13.10 -19.60
CA GLU A 85 2.79 -12.58 -18.65
C GLU A 85 1.62 -11.78 -19.29
N SER A 86 1.25 -12.13 -20.52
CA SER A 86 0.26 -11.40 -21.32
C SER A 86 -1.20 -11.60 -20.87
N ARG A 87 -1.47 -12.52 -19.92
CA ARG A 87 -2.78 -12.68 -19.30
C ARG A 87 -2.77 -12.06 -17.91
N LEU A 88 -3.60 -11.04 -17.73
CA LEU A 88 -3.74 -10.25 -16.52
C LEU A 88 -4.95 -10.75 -15.72
N HIS A 89 -4.79 -10.89 -14.41
CA HIS A 89 -5.83 -11.40 -13.52
C HIS A 89 -6.11 -10.41 -12.40
N VAL A 90 -7.41 -10.17 -12.12
CA VAL A 90 -7.90 -9.54 -10.90
C VAL A 90 -8.75 -10.57 -10.16
N MET A 91 -8.47 -10.79 -8.89
CA MET A 91 -9.08 -11.85 -8.10
C MET A 91 -9.58 -11.31 -6.77
N ALA A 92 -10.73 -11.83 -6.32
CA ALA A 92 -11.23 -11.63 -4.97
C ALA A 92 -11.33 -12.95 -4.21
N PHE A 93 -11.04 -12.87 -2.92
CA PHE A 93 -11.07 -13.99 -2.00
C PHE A 93 -11.89 -13.64 -0.75
N ASP A 94 -12.47 -14.66 -0.16
CA ASP A 94 -13.01 -14.60 1.20
C ASP A 94 -11.83 -14.54 2.19
N PRO A 95 -11.67 -13.48 3.00
CA PRO A 95 -10.54 -13.36 3.92
C PRO A 95 -10.58 -14.36 5.07
N GLU A 96 -11.76 -14.92 5.39
CA GLU A 96 -11.91 -15.91 6.45
C GLU A 96 -11.56 -17.34 5.98
N LYS A 97 -11.93 -17.68 4.75
CA LYS A 97 -11.84 -19.05 4.21
C LYS A 97 -10.74 -19.23 3.19
N GLY A 98 -10.20 -18.14 2.62
CA GLY A 98 -9.25 -18.20 1.52
C GLY A 98 -9.84 -18.70 0.20
N SER A 99 -11.15 -18.95 0.14
CA SER A 99 -11.82 -19.38 -1.09
C SER A 99 -11.92 -18.23 -2.09
N LYS A 100 -11.58 -18.50 -3.36
CA LYS A 100 -11.71 -17.53 -4.43
C LYS A 100 -13.20 -17.25 -4.69
N LEU A 101 -13.62 -15.99 -4.57
CA LEU A 101 -14.98 -15.54 -4.83
C LEU A 101 -15.20 -15.30 -6.32
N TRP A 102 -14.26 -14.64 -6.97
CA TRP A 102 -14.29 -14.42 -8.42
C TRP A 102 -12.90 -14.15 -8.97
N GLU A 103 -12.76 -14.25 -10.28
CA GLU A 103 -11.59 -13.89 -11.06
C GLU A 103 -12.03 -13.24 -12.36
N ARG A 104 -11.38 -12.13 -12.74
CA ARG A 104 -11.51 -11.53 -14.07
C ARG A 104 -10.18 -11.53 -14.77
N GLN A 105 -10.21 -11.79 -16.07
CA GLN A 105 -9.01 -11.93 -16.88
C GLN A 105 -9.08 -10.97 -18.06
N PHE A 106 -7.93 -10.34 -18.34
CA PHE A 106 -7.75 -9.43 -19.46
C PHE A 106 -6.52 -9.87 -20.26
N ASN A 107 -6.42 -9.45 -21.51
CA ASN A 107 -5.19 -9.53 -22.28
C ASN A 107 -4.43 -8.22 -22.13
N ALA A 108 -3.13 -8.29 -21.90
CA ALA A 108 -2.27 -7.12 -21.92
C ALA A 108 -2.32 -6.45 -23.32
N THR A 109 -2.46 -5.13 -23.32
CA THR A 109 -2.52 -4.35 -24.55
C THR A 109 -1.21 -3.58 -24.81
N GLY A 110 -0.45 -3.31 -23.76
CA GLY A 110 0.85 -2.67 -23.82
C GLY A 110 2.03 -3.67 -23.81
N ASN A 111 3.24 -3.13 -23.71
CA ASN A 111 4.46 -3.92 -23.66
C ASN A 111 4.55 -4.74 -22.35
N THR A 112 4.78 -6.04 -22.47
CA THR A 112 4.89 -6.96 -21.34
C THR A 112 6.34 -7.35 -20.99
N ASN A 113 7.34 -6.63 -21.47
CA ASN A 113 8.71 -6.83 -21.01
C ASN A 113 8.86 -6.30 -19.58
N CYS A 114 9.53 -7.06 -18.73
CA CYS A 114 9.81 -6.66 -17.36
C CYS A 114 11.15 -7.22 -16.87
N HIS A 115 11.68 -6.61 -15.83
CA HIS A 115 12.86 -7.13 -15.14
C HIS A 115 12.49 -8.43 -14.38
N PRO A 116 13.38 -9.44 -14.24
CA PRO A 116 13.07 -10.68 -13.53
C PRO A 116 12.60 -10.52 -12.08
N LYS A 117 12.97 -9.43 -11.40
CA LYS A 117 12.50 -9.07 -10.05
C LYS A 117 11.17 -8.31 -10.02
N THR A 118 10.52 -8.11 -11.17
CA THR A 118 9.17 -7.54 -11.24
C THR A 118 8.27 -8.40 -12.12
N ASN A 119 7.03 -8.01 -12.35
CA ASN A 119 6.10 -8.67 -13.28
C ASN A 119 4.95 -7.72 -13.69
N MET A 120 4.08 -8.19 -14.58
CA MET A 120 2.95 -7.38 -15.03
C MET A 120 1.95 -7.05 -13.92
N ALA A 121 1.87 -7.85 -12.86
CA ALA A 121 1.00 -7.62 -11.70
C ALA A 121 1.80 -7.15 -10.46
N ALA A 122 2.85 -6.36 -10.66
CA ALA A 122 3.62 -5.77 -9.57
C ALA A 122 2.88 -4.62 -8.85
N PRO A 123 2.16 -3.71 -9.54
CA PRO A 123 1.37 -2.69 -8.84
C PRO A 123 0.31 -3.32 -7.93
N THR A 124 0.23 -2.84 -6.70
CA THR A 124 -0.83 -3.23 -5.76
C THR A 124 -2.11 -2.50 -6.11
N PRO A 125 -3.27 -3.17 -6.22
CA PRO A 125 -4.53 -2.50 -6.50
C PRO A 125 -4.93 -1.54 -5.38
N ALA A 126 -5.79 -0.58 -5.71
CA ALA A 126 -6.47 0.28 -4.74
C ALA A 126 -7.96 -0.05 -4.70
N THR A 127 -8.60 0.14 -3.54
CA THR A 127 -10.03 -0.13 -3.37
C THR A 127 -10.65 0.80 -2.31
N ASP A 128 -11.94 1.09 -2.46
CA ASP A 128 -12.78 1.74 -1.44
C ASP A 128 -13.76 0.75 -0.78
N GLY A 129 -13.55 -0.56 -1.00
CA GLY A 129 -14.43 -1.61 -0.52
C GLY A 129 -15.66 -1.87 -1.43
N GLN A 130 -15.96 -0.99 -2.36
CA GLN A 130 -17.02 -1.14 -3.37
C GLN A 130 -16.47 -1.30 -4.79
N ARG A 131 -15.36 -0.63 -5.09
CA ARG A 131 -14.67 -0.66 -6.39
C ARG A 131 -13.23 -1.10 -6.20
N ILE A 132 -12.69 -1.80 -7.18
CA ILE A 132 -11.30 -2.23 -7.23
C ILE A 132 -10.66 -1.65 -8.48
N PHE A 133 -9.50 -1.01 -8.32
CA PHE A 133 -8.73 -0.41 -9.39
C PHE A 133 -7.39 -1.13 -9.50
N ALA A 134 -7.24 -1.91 -10.55
CA ALA A 134 -6.04 -2.70 -10.84
C ALA A 134 -5.25 -2.06 -11.97
N LEU A 135 -4.05 -1.58 -11.66
CA LEU A 135 -3.05 -1.15 -12.62
C LEU A 135 -2.10 -2.32 -12.89
N PHE A 136 -1.72 -2.49 -14.14
CA PHE A 136 -0.72 -3.46 -14.56
C PHE A 136 0.51 -2.78 -15.17
N ALA A 137 1.67 -3.41 -15.05
CA ALA A 137 2.95 -2.86 -15.52
C ALA A 137 3.00 -2.60 -17.04
N CYS A 138 2.11 -3.18 -17.81
CA CYS A 138 1.88 -2.91 -19.23
C CYS A 138 1.02 -1.68 -19.52
N ALA A 139 0.71 -0.86 -18.50
CA ALA A 139 -0.13 0.33 -18.57
C ALA A 139 -1.63 0.07 -18.83
N ASP A 140 -2.10 -1.13 -18.53
CA ASP A 140 -3.53 -1.44 -18.51
C ASP A 140 -4.15 -1.17 -17.14
N VAL A 141 -5.35 -0.58 -17.13
CA VAL A 141 -6.11 -0.26 -15.92
C VAL A 141 -7.50 -0.86 -16.02
N ALA A 142 -7.87 -1.65 -15.03
CA ALA A 142 -9.22 -2.20 -14.90
C ALA A 142 -9.88 -1.67 -13.63
N ALA A 143 -11.10 -1.17 -13.74
CA ALA A 143 -11.98 -0.89 -12.62
C ALA A 143 -13.12 -1.89 -12.59
N LEU A 144 -13.31 -2.52 -11.46
CA LEU A 144 -14.38 -3.50 -11.24
C LEU A 144 -15.15 -3.11 -9.98
N ASP A 145 -16.41 -3.55 -9.90
CA ASP A 145 -17.13 -3.52 -8.64
C ASP A 145 -16.66 -4.65 -7.70
N ARG A 146 -17.14 -4.63 -6.47
CA ARG A 146 -16.79 -5.65 -5.47
C ARG A 146 -17.17 -7.07 -5.85
N ASP A 147 -18.14 -7.25 -6.77
CA ASP A 147 -18.63 -8.53 -7.26
C ASP A 147 -17.92 -8.96 -8.55
N GLY A 148 -16.97 -8.14 -9.00
CA GLY A 148 -16.13 -8.42 -10.15
C GLY A 148 -16.76 -8.04 -11.48
N ASN A 149 -17.85 -7.26 -11.51
CA ASN A 149 -18.36 -6.72 -12.76
C ASN A 149 -17.47 -5.60 -13.24
N LEU A 150 -17.15 -5.59 -14.52
CA LEU A 150 -16.31 -4.56 -15.14
C LEU A 150 -17.08 -3.24 -15.19
N LEU A 151 -16.51 -2.20 -14.57
CA LEU A 151 -17.03 -0.83 -14.64
C LEU A 151 -16.44 -0.12 -15.86
N TRP A 152 -15.12 -0.16 -15.99
CA TRP A 152 -14.40 0.34 -17.16
C TRP A 152 -13.00 -0.31 -17.26
N TYR A 153 -12.45 -0.24 -18.47
CA TYR A 153 -11.08 -0.68 -18.78
C TYR A 153 -10.41 0.35 -19.69
N ARG A 154 -9.14 0.64 -19.41
CA ARG A 154 -8.32 1.53 -20.24
C ARG A 154 -6.97 0.92 -20.53
N SER A 155 -6.55 1.06 -21.76
CA SER A 155 -5.17 0.88 -22.16
C SER A 155 -4.48 2.24 -22.24
N LEU A 156 -3.72 2.59 -21.20
CA LEU A 156 -2.96 3.83 -21.23
C LEU A 156 -1.82 3.76 -22.27
N ALA A 157 -1.34 2.57 -22.62
CA ALA A 157 -0.36 2.39 -23.68
C ALA A 157 -0.91 2.74 -25.08
N LEU A 158 -2.22 2.55 -25.30
CA LEU A 158 -2.87 2.99 -26.54
C LEU A 158 -3.22 4.48 -26.51
N ASP A 159 -3.63 4.99 -25.34
CA ASP A 159 -3.93 6.42 -25.18
C ASP A 159 -2.66 7.31 -25.27
N TYR A 160 -1.50 6.76 -24.84
CA TYR A 160 -0.20 7.43 -24.81
C TYR A 160 0.87 6.52 -25.41
N PRO A 161 0.98 6.44 -26.75
CA PRO A 161 1.84 5.46 -27.43
C PRO A 161 3.34 5.65 -27.19
N ASP A 162 3.76 6.82 -26.72
CA ASP A 162 5.16 7.10 -26.38
C ASP A 162 5.57 6.58 -24.98
N ILE A 163 4.68 5.88 -24.26
CA ILE A 163 5.07 5.16 -23.05
C ILE A 163 6.09 4.09 -23.43
N THR A 164 7.30 4.21 -22.86
CA THR A 164 8.37 3.22 -23.03
C THR A 164 8.87 2.72 -21.70
N ASN A 165 8.54 1.47 -21.38
CA ASN A 165 9.04 0.82 -20.19
C ASN A 165 9.52 -0.60 -20.52
N MET A 166 10.84 -0.79 -20.52
CA MET A 166 11.50 -2.07 -20.84
C MET A 166 11.71 -2.95 -19.61
N VAL A 167 11.41 -2.46 -18.42
CA VAL A 167 11.71 -3.12 -17.15
C VAL A 167 10.47 -3.36 -16.27
N GLY A 168 9.29 -2.98 -16.75
CA GLY A 168 8.02 -3.06 -16.04
C GLY A 168 7.80 -1.88 -15.09
N MET A 169 6.58 -1.36 -15.04
CA MET A 169 6.15 -0.34 -14.08
C MET A 169 5.61 -1.03 -12.83
N ALA A 170 6.07 -0.64 -11.64
CA ALA A 170 5.65 -1.27 -10.40
C ALA A 170 5.00 -0.31 -9.40
N SER A 171 4.93 0.98 -9.73
CA SER A 171 4.25 1.98 -8.89
C SER A 171 2.76 1.65 -8.77
N SER A 172 2.24 1.68 -7.55
CA SER A 172 0.85 1.36 -7.27
C SER A 172 -0.03 2.59 -7.43
N PRO A 173 -1.28 2.45 -7.93
CA PRO A 173 -2.25 3.54 -7.92
C PRO A 173 -2.72 3.82 -6.49
N VAL A 174 -3.24 5.02 -6.28
CA VAL A 174 -3.89 5.40 -5.01
C VAL A 174 -5.22 6.10 -5.29
N LEU A 175 -6.21 5.83 -4.45
CA LEU A 175 -7.54 6.42 -4.56
C LEU A 175 -7.72 7.52 -3.51
N TRP A 176 -8.17 8.69 -3.94
CA TRP A 176 -8.62 9.78 -3.07
C TRP A 176 -10.01 10.25 -3.48
N LYS A 177 -11.02 9.93 -2.67
CA LYS A 177 -12.43 10.14 -3.04
C LYS A 177 -12.73 9.46 -4.38
N ASP A 178 -13.20 10.20 -5.37
CA ASP A 178 -13.44 9.71 -6.73
C ASP A 178 -12.30 10.02 -7.72
N VAL A 179 -11.11 10.35 -7.23
CA VAL A 179 -9.92 10.54 -8.07
C VAL A 179 -8.96 9.36 -7.89
N LEU A 180 -8.81 8.58 -8.95
CA LEU A 180 -7.79 7.53 -9.03
C LEU A 180 -6.50 8.15 -9.58
N ILE A 181 -5.44 8.12 -8.78
CA ILE A 181 -4.13 8.69 -9.13
C ILE A 181 -3.25 7.57 -9.63
N ILE A 182 -2.81 7.67 -10.88
CA ILE A 182 -2.05 6.64 -11.58
C ILE A 182 -0.69 7.20 -11.98
N PRO A 183 0.41 6.70 -11.39
CA PRO A 183 1.76 7.04 -11.82
C PRO A 183 2.14 6.26 -13.07
N MET A 184 2.65 6.96 -14.08
CA MET A 184 3.14 6.41 -15.34
C MET A 184 4.56 6.91 -15.63
N ASP A 185 5.43 6.84 -14.61
CA ASP A 185 6.82 7.24 -14.75
C ASP A 185 7.60 6.24 -15.62
N ASN A 186 8.14 6.70 -16.73
CA ASN A 186 8.87 5.88 -17.70
C ASN A 186 9.86 6.72 -18.53
N ALA A 187 10.64 6.08 -19.39
CA ALA A 187 11.66 6.76 -20.20
C ALA A 187 11.10 7.54 -21.40
N GLY A 188 9.83 7.31 -21.76
CA GLY A 188 9.13 8.01 -22.85
C GLY A 188 8.20 9.10 -22.33
N ASP A 189 6.89 9.04 -22.66
CA ASP A 189 5.88 9.98 -22.11
C ASP A 189 5.60 9.66 -20.64
N SER A 190 6.26 10.40 -19.76
CA SER A 190 6.25 10.19 -18.31
C SER A 190 5.32 11.20 -17.64
N PHE A 191 4.35 10.71 -16.85
CA PHE A 191 3.31 11.54 -16.24
C PHE A 191 2.65 10.86 -15.03
N VAL A 192 1.84 11.63 -14.32
CA VAL A 192 0.83 11.12 -13.37
C VAL A 192 -0.54 11.57 -13.85
N LEU A 193 -1.53 10.68 -13.80
CA LEU A 193 -2.92 10.99 -14.11
C LEU A 193 -3.76 11.02 -12.84
N GLY A 194 -4.67 12.00 -12.76
CA GLY A 194 -5.88 11.89 -11.97
C GLY A 194 -7.02 11.48 -12.88
N ILE A 195 -7.64 10.36 -12.59
CA ILE A 195 -8.72 9.77 -13.37
C ILE A 195 -10.00 9.77 -12.53
N ASP A 196 -11.13 10.14 -13.11
CA ASP A 196 -12.43 9.94 -12.50
C ASP A 196 -12.66 8.43 -12.29
N ALA A 197 -12.73 8.02 -11.04
CA ALA A 197 -12.82 6.62 -10.65
C ALA A 197 -14.12 5.93 -11.15
N ASN A 198 -15.20 6.70 -11.42
CA ASN A 198 -16.46 6.17 -11.90
C ASN A 198 -16.45 5.92 -13.41
N THR A 199 -15.76 6.77 -14.16
CA THR A 199 -15.84 6.79 -15.63
C THR A 199 -14.56 6.39 -16.34
N GLY A 200 -13.42 6.37 -15.65
CA GLY A 200 -12.11 6.15 -16.24
C GLY A 200 -11.57 7.34 -17.05
N LYS A 201 -12.25 8.50 -17.09
CA LYS A 201 -11.82 9.68 -17.84
C LYS A 201 -10.78 10.50 -17.10
N ASN A 202 -9.85 11.12 -17.83
CA ASN A 202 -8.88 12.02 -17.22
C ASN A 202 -9.57 13.24 -16.62
N LEU A 203 -9.21 13.54 -15.39
CA LEU A 203 -9.49 14.82 -14.71
C LEU A 203 -8.32 15.78 -14.93
N TRP A 204 -7.10 15.27 -14.78
CA TRP A 204 -5.88 16.03 -14.99
C TRP A 204 -4.71 15.11 -15.40
N LYS A 205 -3.67 15.71 -15.99
CA LYS A 205 -2.37 15.08 -16.31
C LYS A 205 -1.26 16.01 -15.81
N PHE A 206 -0.32 15.45 -15.05
CA PHE A 206 0.89 16.16 -14.59
C PHE A 206 2.12 15.49 -15.23
N ASN A 207 2.86 16.25 -16.05
CA ASN A 207 4.05 15.73 -16.72
C ASN A 207 5.19 15.52 -15.75
N ARG A 208 5.93 14.44 -15.93
CA ARG A 208 7.04 14.02 -15.08
C ARG A 208 8.36 13.98 -15.87
N PRO A 209 9.51 14.01 -15.19
CA PRO A 209 10.78 13.74 -15.86
C PRO A 209 10.76 12.38 -16.57
N ARG A 210 11.34 12.31 -17.77
CA ARG A 210 11.45 11.07 -18.57
C ARG A 210 12.50 10.14 -17.94
N THR A 211 12.14 9.51 -16.86
CA THR A 211 12.97 8.57 -16.11
C THR A 211 12.14 7.43 -15.56
N ILE A 212 12.74 6.25 -15.43
CA ILE A 212 12.09 5.09 -14.86
C ILE A 212 11.99 5.29 -13.34
N ASN A 213 10.80 5.11 -12.80
CA ASN A 213 10.52 5.23 -11.39
C ASN A 213 9.47 4.19 -10.96
N TRP A 214 9.65 3.61 -9.78
CA TRP A 214 8.77 2.58 -9.20
C TRP A 214 8.16 3.04 -7.86
N SER A 215 8.50 4.25 -7.41
CA SER A 215 7.93 4.84 -6.20
C SER A 215 6.43 5.08 -6.37
N SER A 216 5.63 4.58 -5.44
CA SER A 216 4.18 4.80 -5.43
C SER A 216 3.84 6.17 -4.84
N PRO A 217 2.78 6.85 -5.33
CA PRO A 217 2.30 8.10 -4.76
C PRO A 217 1.84 7.92 -3.31
N LEU A 218 1.96 8.98 -2.53
CA LEU A 218 1.37 9.07 -1.20
C LEU A 218 0.34 10.19 -1.18
N VAL A 219 -0.85 9.95 -0.62
CA VAL A 219 -1.89 10.98 -0.45
C VAL A 219 -1.95 11.42 1.00
N ILE A 220 -1.82 12.73 1.22
CA ILE A 220 -1.91 13.35 2.53
C ILE A 220 -3.14 14.26 2.54
N PRO A 221 -4.22 13.91 3.26
CA PRO A 221 -5.38 14.76 3.41
C PRO A 221 -5.02 16.09 4.08
N ASN A 222 -5.60 17.18 3.61
CA ASN A 222 -5.48 18.48 4.25
C ASN A 222 -6.79 18.90 4.95
N THR A 223 -6.73 19.93 5.76
CA THR A 223 -7.87 20.44 6.54
C THR A 223 -8.95 21.13 5.69
N SER A 224 -8.65 21.49 4.45
CA SER A 224 -9.60 22.13 3.52
C SER A 224 -10.49 21.12 2.78
N GLY A 225 -10.33 19.82 3.02
CA GLY A 225 -11.08 18.75 2.35
C GLY A 225 -10.52 18.33 0.99
N SER A 226 -9.36 18.88 0.57
CA SER A 226 -8.52 18.40 -0.52
C SER A 226 -7.41 17.49 0.03
N ALA A 227 -6.46 17.10 -0.79
CA ALA A 227 -5.29 16.33 -0.40
C ALA A 227 -4.08 16.70 -1.26
N GLU A 228 -2.91 16.51 -0.69
CA GLU A 228 -1.65 16.55 -1.41
C GLU A 228 -1.29 15.16 -1.90
N VAL A 229 -0.88 15.05 -3.15
CA VAL A 229 -0.26 13.85 -3.71
C VAL A 229 1.24 14.06 -3.72
N ILE A 230 1.94 13.33 -2.90
CA ILE A 230 3.40 13.36 -2.84
C ILE A 230 3.96 12.40 -3.88
N LEU A 231 4.80 12.92 -4.74
CA LEU A 231 5.46 12.23 -5.83
C LEU A 231 6.98 12.33 -5.67
N GLN A 232 7.65 11.21 -5.73
CA GLN A 232 9.10 11.12 -5.60
C GLN A 232 9.72 10.59 -6.89
N THR A 233 10.93 11.03 -7.21
CA THR A 233 11.79 10.46 -8.25
C THR A 233 13.25 10.65 -7.85
N ASP A 234 14.20 10.18 -8.66
CA ASP A 234 15.62 10.44 -8.42
C ASP A 234 15.89 11.96 -8.41
N GLY A 235 16.42 12.44 -7.30
CA GLY A 235 16.77 13.85 -7.12
C GLY A 235 15.62 14.80 -6.84
N SER A 236 14.37 14.35 -6.61
CA SER A 236 13.30 15.27 -6.23
C SER A 236 12.13 14.62 -5.49
N VAL A 237 11.45 15.42 -4.70
CA VAL A 237 10.11 15.14 -4.17
C VAL A 237 9.23 16.37 -4.39
N LEU A 238 7.98 16.16 -4.80
CA LEU A 238 7.05 17.24 -5.06
C LEU A 238 5.64 16.89 -4.62
N SER A 239 4.79 17.89 -4.50
CA SER A 239 3.37 17.77 -4.19
C SER A 239 2.53 18.37 -5.29
N VAL A 240 1.46 17.67 -5.65
CA VAL A 240 0.38 18.20 -6.48
C VAL A 240 -0.95 18.09 -5.72
N ASP A 241 -1.90 18.97 -6.03
CA ASP A 241 -3.26 18.88 -5.51
C ASP A 241 -3.98 17.67 -6.11
N ALA A 242 -4.59 16.84 -5.27
CA ALA A 242 -5.21 15.59 -5.68
C ALA A 242 -6.40 15.75 -6.64
N LEU A 243 -7.13 16.88 -6.57
CA LEU A 243 -8.33 17.11 -7.38
C LEU A 243 -8.01 17.76 -8.72
N THR A 244 -6.95 18.58 -8.79
CA THR A 244 -6.64 19.43 -9.95
C THR A 244 -5.33 19.10 -10.64
N GLY A 245 -4.45 18.34 -9.99
CA GLY A 245 -3.09 18.05 -10.48
C GLY A 245 -2.16 19.27 -10.50
N LYS A 246 -2.57 20.40 -9.92
CA LYS A 246 -1.73 21.60 -9.84
C LYS A 246 -0.59 21.37 -8.85
N GLU A 247 0.63 21.73 -9.26
CA GLU A 247 1.79 21.68 -8.37
C GLU A 247 1.61 22.65 -7.18
N ASN A 248 1.80 22.12 -5.98
CA ASN A 248 1.81 22.89 -4.74
C ASN A 248 3.23 23.35 -4.42
N TRP A 249 4.18 22.42 -4.46
CA TRP A 249 5.60 22.69 -4.21
C TRP A 249 6.47 21.59 -4.81
N ALA A 250 7.75 21.91 -5.05
CA ALA A 250 8.77 20.97 -5.46
C ALA A 250 10.07 21.22 -4.67
N LEU A 251 10.72 20.14 -4.23
CA LEU A 251 11.99 20.13 -3.52
C LEU A 251 13.00 19.31 -4.33
N ALA A 252 14.01 19.98 -4.91
CA ALA A 252 15.16 19.30 -5.51
C ALA A 252 16.13 18.86 -4.41
N SER A 253 16.55 17.61 -4.43
CA SER A 253 17.50 17.05 -3.48
C SER A 253 18.11 15.77 -4.03
N ALA A 254 19.40 15.54 -3.84
CA ALA A 254 20.09 14.33 -4.26
C ALA A 254 19.76 13.08 -3.42
N GLY A 255 18.97 13.21 -2.34
CA GLY A 255 18.65 12.12 -1.42
C GLY A 255 17.63 11.12 -1.92
N PRO A 256 16.45 11.57 -2.39
CA PRO A 256 15.37 10.68 -2.84
C PRO A 256 15.78 9.74 -3.98
N SER A 257 15.16 8.56 -4.05
CA SER A 257 15.44 7.57 -5.09
C SER A 257 14.17 7.01 -5.72
N THR A 258 14.29 6.13 -6.70
CA THR A 258 13.20 5.71 -7.59
C THR A 258 12.44 4.48 -7.13
N ILE A 259 12.80 3.79 -6.04
CA ILE A 259 12.16 2.53 -5.67
C ILE A 259 11.36 2.64 -4.38
N PRO A 260 11.93 2.98 -3.21
CA PRO A 260 11.15 3.15 -2.00
C PRO A 260 10.18 4.32 -2.16
N SER A 261 9.01 4.19 -1.56
CA SER A 261 7.93 5.18 -1.66
C SER A 261 7.93 6.14 -0.48
N PRO A 262 7.50 7.40 -0.67
CA PRO A 262 7.34 8.35 0.42
C PRO A 262 6.35 7.83 1.46
N THR A 263 6.51 8.29 2.69
CA THR A 263 5.65 7.93 3.82
C THR A 263 5.37 9.17 4.65
N ALA A 264 4.15 9.32 5.14
CA ALA A 264 3.81 10.34 6.12
C ALA A 264 3.28 9.70 7.41
N GLY A 265 3.55 10.34 8.51
CA GLY A 265 3.04 9.96 9.83
C GLY A 265 3.48 10.97 10.88
N GLU A 266 2.62 11.19 11.89
CA GLU A 266 2.92 12.03 13.06
C GLU A 266 3.47 13.43 12.73
N GLY A 267 2.96 14.03 11.64
CA GLY A 267 3.41 15.33 11.19
C GLY A 267 4.76 15.34 10.48
N LEU A 268 5.27 14.21 10.04
CA LEU A 268 6.49 14.10 9.24
C LEU A 268 6.19 13.54 7.84
N LEU A 269 6.99 13.96 6.87
CA LEU A 269 7.05 13.37 5.54
C LEU A 269 8.46 12.81 5.32
N LEU A 270 8.55 11.52 5.02
CA LEU A 270 9.78 10.84 4.66
C LEU A 270 9.89 10.75 3.14
N ALA A 271 10.99 11.23 2.59
CA ALA A 271 11.36 11.03 1.19
C ALA A 271 12.58 10.09 1.14
N PRO A 272 12.34 8.77 0.97
CA PRO A 272 13.37 7.75 1.12
C PRO A 272 14.32 7.68 -0.08
N GLY A 273 15.59 7.34 0.17
CA GLY A 273 16.58 7.18 -0.86
C GLY A 273 17.97 6.90 -0.30
N LYS A 274 18.98 7.11 -1.13
CA LYS A 274 20.42 7.00 -0.69
C LYS A 274 20.67 7.82 0.55
N GLU A 275 20.02 8.96 0.66
CA GLU A 275 19.89 9.78 1.85
C GLU A 275 18.41 10.08 2.04
N THR A 276 17.77 9.45 3.01
CA THR A 276 16.36 9.69 3.33
C THR A 276 16.22 11.06 3.97
N LEU A 277 15.38 11.91 3.40
CA LEU A 277 15.01 13.19 3.96
C LEU A 277 13.82 13.01 4.90
N VAL A 278 13.91 13.59 6.09
CA VAL A 278 12.79 13.75 7.01
C VAL A 278 12.39 15.20 7.02
N LEU A 279 11.17 15.47 6.55
CA LEU A 279 10.67 16.80 6.26
C LEU A 279 9.56 17.17 7.25
N SER A 280 9.50 18.46 7.62
CA SER A 280 8.31 19.01 8.28
C SER A 280 7.12 18.98 7.33
N PRO A 281 5.88 18.91 7.83
CA PRO A 281 4.72 19.11 6.98
C PRO A 281 4.78 20.47 6.31
N SER A 282 4.33 20.55 5.07
CA SER A 282 4.15 21.84 4.44
C SER A 282 2.91 22.54 5.02
N ALA A 283 3.03 23.83 5.27
CA ALA A 283 1.87 24.68 5.55
C ALA A 283 1.43 25.35 4.25
N GLY A 284 0.41 24.80 3.61
CA GLY A 284 -0.06 25.27 2.29
C GLY A 284 0.97 24.97 1.18
N ASN A 285 1.18 25.90 0.24
CA ASN A 285 2.07 25.72 -0.92
C ASN A 285 3.55 25.97 -0.61
N LYS A 286 3.97 25.90 0.65
CA LYS A 286 5.37 26.08 1.02
C LYS A 286 6.14 24.76 0.90
N VAL A 287 7.35 24.84 0.35
CA VAL A 287 8.26 23.70 0.32
C VAL A 287 8.56 23.23 1.75
N PRO A 288 8.38 21.94 2.08
CA PRO A 288 8.71 21.42 3.39
C PRO A 288 10.18 21.61 3.73
N ALA A 289 10.47 22.00 4.97
CA ALA A 289 11.84 22.14 5.43
C ALA A 289 12.43 20.79 5.85
N PRO A 290 13.63 20.41 5.41
CA PRO A 290 14.35 19.27 5.96
C PRO A 290 14.65 19.49 7.45
N GLN A 291 14.24 18.54 8.30
CA GLN A 291 14.58 18.54 9.73
C GLN A 291 15.91 17.83 9.97
N TRP A 292 16.03 16.65 9.41
CA TRP A 292 17.24 15.85 9.41
C TRP A 292 17.24 14.85 8.25
N LYS A 293 18.35 14.14 8.07
CA LYS A 293 18.53 13.16 7.01
C LYS A 293 19.39 11.99 7.47
N SER A 294 19.24 10.84 6.82
CA SER A 294 20.02 9.64 7.14
C SER A 294 20.19 8.73 5.93
N ASN A 295 21.37 8.15 5.79
CA ASN A 295 21.68 7.12 4.79
C ASN A 295 21.51 5.68 5.33
N LYS A 296 20.94 5.52 6.53
CA LYS A 296 20.71 4.22 7.17
C LYS A 296 19.25 3.78 7.18
N LEU A 297 18.36 4.49 6.49
CA LEU A 297 16.91 4.24 6.49
C LEU A 297 16.42 3.49 5.25
N VAL A 298 17.26 3.28 4.25
CA VAL A 298 16.95 2.51 3.04
C VAL A 298 18.12 1.59 2.70
N GLY A 299 17.86 0.29 2.77
CA GLY A 299 18.83 -0.76 2.43
C GLY A 299 18.26 -1.73 1.39
N GLY A 300 17.72 -1.21 0.27
CA GLY A 300 17.10 -2.01 -0.78
C GLY A 300 15.84 -1.35 -1.33
N TYR A 301 14.72 -2.08 -1.35
CA TYR A 301 13.46 -1.65 -1.96
C TYR A 301 12.39 -1.22 -0.95
N ALA A 302 12.59 -1.59 0.32
CA ALA A 302 11.65 -1.33 1.39
C ALA A 302 11.55 0.15 1.75
N SER A 303 10.33 0.64 1.96
CA SER A 303 10.05 2.00 2.38
C SER A 303 10.08 2.13 3.91
N PRO A 304 10.60 3.23 4.48
CA PRO A 304 10.57 3.50 5.91
C PRO A 304 9.16 3.88 6.38
N LEU A 305 8.96 3.95 7.69
CA LEU A 305 7.71 4.41 8.31
C LEU A 305 7.96 5.20 9.61
N VAL A 306 6.92 5.90 10.08
CA VAL A 306 6.91 6.67 11.33
C VAL A 306 5.90 6.08 12.28
N TYR A 307 6.29 5.89 13.54
CA TYR A 307 5.38 5.41 14.58
C TYR A 307 5.88 5.74 15.99
N LYS A 308 5.02 6.30 16.84
CA LYS A 308 5.28 6.66 18.25
C LYS A 308 6.60 7.43 18.45
N GLY A 309 6.75 8.53 17.71
CA GLY A 309 7.92 9.40 17.81
C GLY A 309 9.22 8.79 17.30
N LYS A 310 9.14 7.73 16.49
CA LYS A 310 10.31 7.07 15.93
C LYS A 310 10.16 6.85 14.43
N VAL A 311 11.30 6.86 13.73
CA VAL A 311 11.40 6.51 12.31
C VAL A 311 12.09 5.15 12.20
N TYR A 312 11.45 4.25 11.46
CA TYR A 312 11.90 2.87 11.25
C TYR A 312 12.27 2.69 9.78
N GLY A 313 13.45 2.21 9.51
CA GLY A 313 13.90 1.92 8.15
C GLY A 313 14.92 0.81 8.12
N LEU A 314 15.19 0.30 6.94
CA LEU A 314 16.12 -0.80 6.73
C LEU A 314 17.47 -0.30 6.26
N SER A 315 18.51 -1.04 6.61
CA SER A 315 19.83 -0.97 5.99
C SER A 315 20.27 -2.37 5.57
N SER A 316 21.48 -2.50 5.06
CA SER A 316 22.09 -3.81 4.76
C SER A 316 22.24 -4.73 5.98
N ILE A 317 22.18 -4.17 7.20
CA ILE A 317 22.37 -4.92 8.46
C ILE A 317 21.02 -5.38 9.04
N GLY A 318 19.93 -4.67 8.73
CA GLY A 318 18.61 -4.93 9.29
C GLY A 318 17.83 -3.64 9.59
N LEU A 319 17.01 -3.66 10.63
CA LEU A 319 16.20 -2.52 11.05
C LEU A 319 17.02 -1.51 11.82
N ASN A 320 16.94 -0.25 11.43
CA ASN A 320 17.43 0.88 12.21
C ASN A 320 16.26 1.75 12.67
N VAL A 321 16.37 2.27 13.86
CA VAL A 321 15.34 3.08 14.51
C VAL A 321 15.95 4.39 14.97
N PHE A 322 15.31 5.49 14.60
CA PHE A 322 15.75 6.84 14.92
C PHE A 322 14.68 7.58 15.71
N ASP A 323 15.10 8.47 16.58
CA ASP A 323 14.20 9.46 17.17
C ASP A 323 13.67 10.37 16.05
N ALA A 324 12.34 10.53 15.98
CA ALA A 324 11.69 11.28 14.92
C ALA A 324 12.00 12.78 14.95
N LYS A 325 12.32 13.32 16.14
CA LYS A 325 12.55 14.74 16.37
C LYS A 325 13.93 15.22 15.92
N ASP A 326 14.98 14.46 16.25
CA ASP A 326 16.35 14.91 16.06
C ASP A 326 17.22 13.97 15.21
N GLY A 327 16.67 12.83 14.78
CA GLY A 327 17.37 11.86 13.94
C GLY A 327 18.48 11.10 14.64
N LYS A 328 18.50 11.04 15.97
CA LYS A 328 19.43 10.19 16.70
C LYS A 328 19.04 8.73 16.57
N GLU A 329 20.00 7.88 16.28
CA GLU A 329 19.79 6.42 16.27
C GLU A 329 19.55 5.93 17.70
N VAL A 330 18.39 5.29 17.92
CA VAL A 330 17.98 4.79 19.24
C VAL A 330 18.03 3.27 19.34
N ALA A 331 17.96 2.55 18.22
CA ALA A 331 18.09 1.11 18.18
C ALA A 331 18.52 0.60 16.80
N GLN A 332 19.16 -0.56 16.81
CA GLN A 332 19.46 -1.36 15.62
C GLN A 332 19.15 -2.83 15.91
N VAL A 333 18.38 -3.48 15.04
CA VAL A 333 18.05 -4.90 15.14
C VAL A 333 18.57 -5.62 13.91
N ARG A 334 19.51 -6.54 14.11
CA ARG A 334 20.10 -7.32 13.00
C ARG A 334 19.11 -8.34 12.50
N MET A 335 18.93 -8.37 11.18
CA MET A 335 18.04 -9.30 10.49
C MET A 335 18.63 -9.66 9.13
N LYS A 336 18.42 -10.89 8.69
CA LYS A 336 18.94 -11.40 7.41
C LYS A 336 17.99 -10.99 6.27
N GLY A 337 18.48 -10.17 5.34
CA GLY A 337 17.79 -9.86 4.05
C GLY A 337 18.04 -10.92 2.98
N PRO A 338 17.73 -10.64 1.72
CA PRO A 338 17.24 -9.35 1.23
C PRO A 338 15.77 -9.07 1.52
N PHE A 339 15.39 -7.77 1.50
CA PHE A 339 14.02 -7.31 1.76
C PHE A 339 13.49 -6.52 0.56
N SER A 340 12.43 -7.02 -0.07
CA SER A 340 11.64 -6.31 -1.08
C SER A 340 10.38 -5.68 -0.49
N GLY A 341 9.70 -6.39 0.41
CA GLY A 341 8.55 -5.86 1.15
C GLY A 341 8.94 -4.82 2.18
N SER A 342 8.07 -3.85 2.40
CA SER A 342 8.23 -2.84 3.45
C SER A 342 7.80 -3.38 4.81
N PRO A 343 8.36 -2.89 5.93
CA PRO A 343 7.85 -3.21 7.26
C PRO A 343 6.44 -2.68 7.45
N ILE A 344 5.66 -3.35 8.26
CA ILE A 344 4.36 -2.90 8.77
C ILE A 344 4.38 -2.90 10.29
N ILE A 345 3.59 -2.02 10.90
CA ILE A 345 3.38 -1.99 12.35
C ILE A 345 1.91 -2.24 12.64
N ALA A 346 1.66 -3.10 13.63
CA ALA A 346 0.35 -3.29 14.22
C ALA A 346 0.49 -3.47 15.75
N GLY A 347 -0.27 -2.70 16.50
CA GLY A 347 -0.12 -2.63 17.95
C GLY A 347 1.28 -2.17 18.35
N ASN A 348 1.97 -2.99 19.15
CA ASN A 348 3.33 -2.73 19.60
C ASN A 348 4.37 -3.62 18.90
N HIS A 349 4.08 -4.09 17.70
CA HIS A 349 4.99 -4.98 16.96
C HIS A 349 5.19 -4.51 15.52
N LEU A 350 6.44 -4.62 15.06
CA LEU A 350 6.80 -4.46 13.68
C LEU A 350 6.97 -5.84 13.04
N TYR A 351 6.39 -6.02 11.87
CA TYR A 351 6.49 -7.24 11.07
C TYR A 351 7.21 -6.92 9.77
N LEU A 352 8.18 -7.73 9.42
CA LEU A 352 8.97 -7.59 8.21
C LEU A 352 9.27 -8.96 7.62
N VAL A 353 9.01 -9.15 6.34
CA VAL A 353 9.29 -10.41 5.63
C VAL A 353 10.45 -10.22 4.66
N ASN A 354 11.39 -11.19 4.63
CA ASN A 354 12.45 -11.23 3.64
C ASN A 354 12.05 -12.05 2.39
N GLU A 355 12.86 -12.02 1.35
CA GLU A 355 12.58 -12.75 0.09
C GLU A 355 12.62 -14.28 0.24
N GLU A 356 13.23 -14.81 1.31
CA GLU A 356 13.27 -16.25 1.61
C GLU A 356 12.02 -16.75 2.37
N GLY A 357 11.07 -15.84 2.70
CA GLY A 357 9.84 -16.16 3.43
C GLY A 357 10.00 -16.20 4.94
N SER A 358 11.08 -15.66 5.50
CA SER A 358 11.24 -15.46 6.93
C SER A 358 10.60 -14.14 7.33
N THR A 359 9.64 -14.18 8.27
CA THR A 359 9.03 -12.98 8.86
C THR A 359 9.61 -12.73 10.23
N PHE A 360 10.18 -11.56 10.40
CA PHE A 360 10.75 -11.07 11.64
C PHE A 360 9.69 -10.27 12.40
N VAL A 361 9.51 -10.57 13.69
CA VAL A 361 8.62 -9.82 14.58
C VAL A 361 9.47 -9.11 15.61
N VAL A 362 9.39 -7.78 15.59
CA VAL A 362 10.17 -6.90 16.49
C VAL A 362 9.21 -6.25 17.48
N SER A 363 9.50 -6.39 18.78
CA SER A 363 8.80 -5.65 19.84
C SER A 363 9.17 -4.17 19.80
N LEU A 364 8.17 -3.30 19.95
CA LEU A 364 8.32 -1.84 20.00
C LEU A 364 7.97 -1.27 21.39
N GLY A 365 8.06 -2.11 22.43
CA GLY A 365 7.85 -1.73 23.83
C GLY A 365 9.00 -0.91 24.41
N GLU A 366 9.31 -1.12 25.70
CA GLU A 366 10.43 -0.46 26.38
C GLU A 366 11.76 -0.76 25.70
N LYS A 367 11.93 -1.97 25.19
CA LYS A 367 13.09 -2.41 24.40
C LYS A 367 12.65 -2.78 23.00
N ILE A 368 13.40 -2.27 22.01
CA ILE A 368 13.21 -2.62 20.61
C ILE A 368 14.10 -3.83 20.30
N GLU A 369 13.49 -5.00 20.16
CA GLU A 369 14.22 -6.24 19.96
C GLU A 369 13.45 -7.27 19.12
N LEU A 370 14.18 -8.15 18.44
CA LEU A 370 13.63 -9.27 17.71
C LEU A 370 13.08 -10.30 18.71
N ILE A 371 11.77 -10.59 18.65
CA ILE A 371 11.10 -11.53 19.54
C ILE A 371 10.69 -12.84 18.87
N ALA A 372 10.59 -12.86 17.55
CA ALA A 372 10.31 -14.08 16.77
C ALA A 372 10.84 -13.98 15.35
N THR A 373 11.19 -15.15 14.80
CA THR A 373 11.43 -15.36 13.37
C THR A 373 10.56 -16.52 12.92
N ASN A 374 9.68 -16.27 11.97
CA ASN A 374 8.68 -17.21 11.49
C ASN A 374 8.95 -17.57 10.04
N GLU A 375 8.95 -18.84 9.67
CA GLU A 375 9.31 -19.28 8.33
C GLU A 375 8.13 -19.91 7.59
N ILE A 376 7.90 -19.45 6.37
CA ILE A 376 6.94 -20.06 5.44
C ILE A 376 7.66 -20.88 4.36
N LYS A 377 8.94 -20.62 4.10
CA LYS A 377 9.78 -21.28 3.08
C LYS A 377 9.20 -21.14 1.65
N ASP A 378 8.76 -19.94 1.32
CA ASP A 378 8.27 -19.56 0.00
C ASP A 378 8.82 -18.18 -0.37
N THR A 379 8.96 -17.86 -1.64
CA THR A 379 9.50 -16.56 -2.08
C THR A 379 8.47 -15.46 -1.89
N ILE A 380 8.81 -14.46 -1.07
CA ILE A 380 7.92 -13.33 -0.74
C ILE A 380 8.62 -12.02 -1.04
N GLN A 381 8.04 -11.24 -1.96
CA GLN A 381 8.58 -9.94 -2.38
C GLN A 381 7.61 -8.78 -2.10
N CYS A 382 6.40 -9.05 -1.63
CA CYS A 382 5.40 -8.03 -1.33
C CYS A 382 5.35 -7.67 0.16
N THR A 383 4.78 -6.51 0.45
CA THR A 383 4.47 -6.07 1.81
C THR A 383 3.25 -6.84 2.34
N PRO A 384 3.26 -7.33 3.58
CA PRO A 384 2.08 -7.93 4.21
C PRO A 384 0.90 -6.96 4.30
N ALA A 385 -0.32 -7.51 4.38
CA ALA A 385 -1.52 -6.78 4.77
C ALA A 385 -2.05 -7.31 6.10
N VAL A 386 -2.75 -6.47 6.85
CA VAL A 386 -3.38 -6.85 8.12
C VAL A 386 -4.84 -6.43 8.15
N SER A 387 -5.70 -7.31 8.62
CA SER A 387 -7.11 -7.03 8.81
C SER A 387 -7.77 -8.12 9.68
N GLY A 388 -8.60 -7.74 10.65
CA GLY A 388 -9.36 -8.67 11.48
C GLY A 388 -8.50 -9.58 12.35
N GLY A 389 -7.42 -9.08 12.93
CA GLY A 389 -6.50 -9.86 13.74
C GLY A 389 -5.64 -10.86 12.95
N LYS A 390 -5.59 -10.73 11.62
CA LYS A 390 -4.89 -11.64 10.70
C LYS A 390 -3.83 -10.92 9.90
N ILE A 391 -2.80 -11.67 9.50
CA ILE A 391 -1.76 -11.24 8.58
C ILE A 391 -1.97 -12.00 7.26
N PHE A 392 -2.06 -11.28 6.17
CA PHE A 392 -2.14 -11.83 4.82
C PHE A 392 -0.78 -11.67 4.13
N LEU A 393 -0.18 -12.80 3.78
CA LEU A 393 1.08 -12.86 3.04
C LEU A 393 0.84 -13.44 1.66
N ARG A 394 1.47 -12.85 0.65
CA ARG A 394 1.49 -13.40 -0.68
C ARG A 394 2.91 -13.81 -1.06
N SER A 395 3.05 -15.02 -1.55
CA SER A 395 4.23 -15.48 -2.27
C SER A 395 4.01 -15.46 -3.79
N ASP A 396 5.02 -15.85 -4.56
CA ASP A 396 4.87 -15.99 -6.02
C ASP A 396 3.73 -16.93 -6.41
N SER A 397 3.46 -17.97 -5.61
CA SER A 397 2.50 -19.04 -5.95
C SER A 397 1.34 -19.20 -4.96
N ASN A 398 1.35 -18.55 -3.82
CA ASN A 398 0.35 -18.78 -2.78
C ASN A 398 -0.06 -17.49 -2.05
N LEU A 399 -1.29 -17.51 -1.56
CA LEU A 399 -1.79 -16.55 -0.58
C LEU A 399 -1.97 -17.26 0.75
N TYR A 400 -1.46 -16.66 1.81
CA TYR A 400 -1.50 -17.18 3.18
C TYR A 400 -2.31 -16.27 4.08
N CYS A 401 -3.09 -16.84 4.96
CA CYS A 401 -3.69 -16.15 6.11
C CYS A 401 -3.10 -16.71 7.39
N ILE A 402 -2.53 -15.85 8.19
CA ILE A 402 -1.90 -16.16 9.46
C ILE A 402 -2.73 -15.52 10.56
N GLY A 403 -3.07 -16.32 11.59
CA GLY A 403 -3.92 -15.86 12.68
C GLY A 403 -3.93 -16.84 13.83
N SER A 404 -4.56 -16.46 14.93
CA SER A 404 -4.88 -17.35 16.04
C SER A 404 -6.18 -18.11 15.72
N LYS A 405 -6.22 -19.41 16.05
CA LYS A 405 -7.43 -20.22 15.96
C LYS A 405 -8.40 -19.89 17.08
#